data_f82163a44159e0b7f354f9cc903848b2
#
_entry.id   f82163a44159e0b7f354f9cc903848b2
#
_cell.length_a   1.000
_cell.length_b   1.000
_cell.length_c   1.000
_cell.angle_alpha   90.00
_cell.angle_beta   90.00
_cell.angle_gamma   90.00
#
_symmetry.space_group_name_H-M   'P 1'
#
loop_
_entity.id
_entity.type
_entity.pdbx_description
1 polymer ?
#
loop_
_entity_poly.entity_id
_entity_poly.type
_entity_poly.pdbx_seq_one_letter_code
_entity_poly.pdbx_strand_id
1 'polypeptide(L)'
;MIRGCVFMDFKEKVLDIVEIAGKTVLSAIPVGGALATSIYDIVKDNCLAKRQEMWKDALEQRISKIESTLEAIGNNDSFTTALVKSTELAMRTARQEKMDYLANAVVNSYKFNIEEEKLIIFIDLLDKYTISHIKILKFFYNPRQFAGTNCSCYTMGSPKTILFEVYPELDNEIFKKIYDDLYVDGMVNTKDLNITMTDSGMFAKRTTSLGDEFLRFILL
;
A
#
# COMPACT_ATOMS: atom_id res chain seq x y z
N MET A 1 18.02 -28.21 13.77
CA MET A 1 18.85 -27.17 14.39
C MET A 1 19.37 -26.11 13.39
N ILE A 2 19.56 -26.42 12.09
CA ILE A 2 20.09 -25.51 11.05
C ILE A 2 19.06 -24.43 10.62
N ARG A 3 17.76 -24.72 10.62
CA ARG A 3 16.70 -23.76 10.23
C ARG A 3 16.60 -22.51 11.13
N GLY A 4 16.90 -22.64 12.42
CA GLY A 4 16.83 -21.50 13.36
C GLY A 4 17.95 -20.48 13.17
N CYS A 5 19.15 -20.93 12.80
CA CYS A 5 20.32 -20.06 12.64
C CYS A 5 20.23 -19.19 11.36
N VAL A 6 19.76 -19.79 10.25
CA VAL A 6 19.57 -19.08 8.96
C VAL A 6 18.44 -18.07 9.05
N PHE A 7 17.38 -18.37 9.82
CA PHE A 7 16.27 -17.44 10.05
C PHE A 7 16.71 -16.22 10.88
N MET A 8 17.59 -16.42 11.85
CA MET A 8 18.15 -15.29 12.64
C MET A 8 19.04 -14.39 11.77
N ASP A 9 19.91 -14.95 10.93
CA ASP A 9 20.81 -14.17 10.05
C ASP A 9 20.02 -13.32 9.02
N PHE A 10 18.98 -13.88 8.41
CA PHE A 10 18.11 -13.12 7.49
C PHE A 10 17.33 -12.03 8.21
N LYS A 11 16.81 -12.33 9.40
CA LYS A 11 16.09 -11.36 10.23
C LYS A 11 17.00 -10.19 10.61
N GLU A 12 18.26 -10.45 10.96
CA GLU A 12 19.26 -9.42 11.22
C GLU A 12 19.52 -8.56 9.97
N LYS A 13 19.70 -9.15 8.80
CA LYS A 13 19.91 -8.40 7.54
C LYS A 13 18.71 -7.51 7.16
N VAL A 14 17.48 -7.99 7.33
CA VAL A 14 16.28 -7.15 7.13
C VAL A 14 16.24 -6.00 8.13
N LEU A 15 16.61 -6.25 9.38
CA LEU A 15 16.71 -5.22 10.42
C LEU A 15 17.77 -4.16 10.09
N ASP A 16 18.91 -4.58 9.56
CA ASP A 16 19.96 -3.68 9.11
C ASP A 16 19.49 -2.76 7.98
N ILE A 17 18.77 -3.30 6.98
CA ILE A 17 18.19 -2.50 5.90
C ILE A 17 17.20 -1.46 6.46
N VAL A 18 16.34 -1.85 7.39
CA VAL A 18 15.37 -0.94 8.02
C VAL A 18 16.09 0.16 8.82
N GLU A 19 17.17 -0.18 9.51
CA GLU A 19 17.98 0.78 10.26
C GLU A 19 18.71 1.76 9.33
N ILE A 20 19.32 1.26 8.26
CA ILE A 20 20.00 2.08 7.24
C ILE A 20 19.02 3.04 6.57
N ALA A 21 17.83 2.56 6.15
CA ALA A 21 16.81 3.41 5.55
C ALA A 21 16.31 4.49 6.53
N GLY A 22 16.14 4.15 7.81
CA GLY A 22 15.82 5.13 8.84
C GLY A 22 16.89 6.21 9.00
N LYS A 23 18.17 5.83 8.97
CA LYS A 23 19.31 6.77 9.00
C LYS A 23 19.35 7.66 7.76
N THR A 24 19.05 7.12 6.59
CA THR A 24 19.03 7.88 5.32
C THR A 24 17.94 8.96 5.35
N VAL A 25 16.75 8.65 5.81
CA VAL A 25 15.64 9.62 5.98
C VAL A 25 16.04 10.71 6.97
N LEU A 26 16.72 10.35 8.06
CA LEU A 26 17.20 11.31 9.06
C LEU A 26 18.29 12.25 8.51
N SER A 27 19.21 11.73 7.71
CA SER A 27 20.30 12.53 7.13
C SER A 27 19.82 13.60 6.15
N ALA A 28 18.61 13.44 5.60
CA ALA A 28 18.00 14.42 4.71
C ALA A 28 17.39 15.63 5.46
N ILE A 29 17.32 15.61 6.79
CA ILE A 29 16.77 16.70 7.60
C ILE A 29 17.92 17.71 7.83
N PRO A 30 17.81 18.97 7.35
CA PRO A 30 18.84 19.97 7.59
C PRO A 30 18.87 20.35 9.08
N VAL A 31 20.00 20.08 9.73
CA VAL A 31 20.19 20.38 11.16
C VAL A 31 20.99 21.68 11.27
N GLY A 32 20.36 22.76 11.69
CA GLY A 32 21.00 24.06 11.92
C GLY A 32 20.36 24.79 13.11
N GLY A 33 21.19 25.10 14.13
CA GLY A 33 20.76 25.78 15.35
C GLY A 33 20.17 24.88 16.43
N ALA A 34 20.23 25.33 17.69
CA ALA A 34 19.87 24.53 18.88
C ALA A 34 18.40 24.03 18.84
N LEU A 35 17.47 24.85 18.32
CA LEU A 35 16.05 24.49 18.20
C LEU A 35 15.83 23.37 17.17
N ALA A 36 16.52 23.45 16.02
CA ALA A 36 16.43 22.45 14.97
C ALA A 36 17.01 21.10 15.44
N THR A 37 18.11 21.12 16.22
CA THR A 37 18.71 19.92 16.82
C THR A 37 17.72 19.26 17.81
N SER A 38 17.08 20.05 18.67
CA SER A 38 16.07 19.52 19.62
C SER A 38 14.87 18.90 18.95
N ILE A 39 14.34 19.53 17.89
CA ILE A 39 13.24 18.98 17.08
C ILE A 39 13.68 17.70 16.37
N TYR A 40 14.91 17.68 15.82
CA TYR A 40 15.48 16.50 15.18
C TYR A 40 15.55 15.30 16.13
N ASP A 41 16.05 15.50 17.35
CA ASP A 41 16.16 14.44 18.35
C ASP A 41 14.78 13.91 18.75
N ILE A 42 13.79 14.80 18.97
CA ILE A 42 12.41 14.39 19.27
C ILE A 42 11.80 13.57 18.11
N VAL A 43 12.01 14.00 16.86
CA VAL A 43 11.50 13.27 15.68
C VAL A 43 12.16 11.93 15.54
N LYS A 44 13.49 11.86 15.74
CA LYS A 44 14.26 10.63 15.68
C LYS A 44 13.78 9.63 16.74
N ASP A 45 13.76 10.04 18.00
CA ASP A 45 13.56 9.12 19.12
C ASP A 45 12.09 8.69 19.28
N ASN A 46 11.12 9.57 18.98
CA ASN A 46 9.71 9.28 19.21
C ASN A 46 8.95 8.85 17.95
N CYS A 47 9.20 9.50 16.81
CA CYS A 47 8.40 9.27 15.61
C CYS A 47 9.00 8.20 14.70
N LEU A 48 10.31 8.25 14.44
CA LEU A 48 10.95 7.32 13.52
C LEU A 48 11.20 5.97 14.16
N ALA A 49 11.60 5.91 15.41
CA ALA A 49 11.75 4.65 16.16
C ALA A 49 10.44 3.87 16.17
N LYS A 50 9.31 4.54 16.44
CA LYS A 50 7.98 3.92 16.39
C LYS A 50 7.63 3.41 15.00
N ARG A 51 7.93 4.17 13.93
CA ARG A 51 7.68 3.72 12.55
C ARG A 51 8.54 2.52 12.17
N GLN A 52 9.79 2.48 12.61
CA GLN A 52 10.67 1.34 12.41
C GLN A 52 10.12 0.08 13.08
N GLU A 53 9.65 0.18 14.32
CA GLU A 53 9.03 -0.93 15.05
C GLU A 53 7.77 -1.44 14.32
N MET A 54 6.84 -0.55 13.99
CA MET A 54 5.63 -0.89 13.25
C MET A 54 5.94 -1.56 11.90
N TRP A 55 6.96 -1.10 11.20
CA TRP A 55 7.39 -1.67 9.92
C TRP A 55 8.03 -3.05 10.08
N LYS A 56 8.91 -3.24 11.07
CA LYS A 56 9.49 -4.54 11.41
C LYS A 56 8.40 -5.57 11.69
N ASP A 57 7.45 -5.23 12.53
CA ASP A 57 6.32 -6.11 12.88
C ASP A 57 5.49 -6.48 11.64
N ALA A 58 5.18 -5.49 10.79
CA ALA A 58 4.44 -5.71 9.57
C ALA A 58 5.15 -6.65 8.59
N LEU A 59 6.47 -6.51 8.44
CA LEU A 59 7.29 -7.39 7.61
C LEU A 59 7.41 -8.80 8.21
N GLU A 60 7.73 -8.90 9.50
CA GLU A 60 7.92 -10.19 10.17
C GLU A 60 6.67 -11.07 10.07
N GLN A 61 5.49 -10.51 10.33
CA GLN A 61 4.21 -11.22 10.22
C GLN A 61 3.95 -11.80 8.83
N ARG A 62 4.51 -11.21 7.78
CA ARG A 62 4.26 -11.62 6.40
C ARG A 62 5.36 -12.50 5.82
N ILE A 63 6.61 -12.19 6.10
CA ILE A 63 7.75 -13.00 5.67
C ILE A 63 7.72 -14.39 6.33
N SER A 64 7.29 -14.47 7.60
CA SER A 64 7.14 -15.77 8.29
C SER A 64 6.16 -16.73 7.63
N LYS A 65 5.29 -16.26 6.75
CA LYS A 65 4.33 -17.06 5.98
C LYS A 65 4.86 -17.54 4.63
N ILE A 66 6.09 -17.18 4.27
CA ILE A 66 6.71 -17.64 3.02
C ILE A 66 7.35 -19.00 3.29
N GLU A 67 6.94 -20.03 2.56
CA GLU A 67 7.45 -21.41 2.71
C GLU A 67 8.82 -21.64 2.05
N SER A 68 9.42 -20.62 1.42
CA SER A 68 10.71 -20.70 0.76
C SER A 68 11.87 -20.55 1.74
N THR A 69 13.06 -21.02 1.34
CA THR A 69 14.28 -20.80 2.12
C THR A 69 14.62 -19.30 2.11
N LEU A 70 15.14 -18.80 3.21
CA LEU A 70 15.53 -17.40 3.35
C LEU A 70 16.62 -17.00 2.36
N GLU A 71 17.50 -17.94 2.00
CA GLU A 71 18.53 -17.75 1.00
C GLU A 71 17.94 -17.52 -0.41
N ALA A 72 16.90 -18.29 -0.78
CA ALA A 72 16.21 -18.10 -2.05
C ALA A 72 15.48 -16.74 -2.12
N ILE A 73 14.91 -16.27 -1.00
CA ILE A 73 14.26 -14.97 -0.91
C ILE A 73 15.29 -13.84 -1.00
N GLY A 74 16.41 -13.95 -0.26
CA GLY A 74 17.46 -12.93 -0.22
C GLY A 74 18.23 -12.76 -1.54
N ASN A 75 18.24 -13.78 -2.41
CA ASN A 75 18.84 -13.74 -3.74
C ASN A 75 17.85 -13.31 -4.85
N ASN A 76 16.62 -12.91 -4.50
CA ASN A 76 15.63 -12.47 -5.47
C ASN A 76 15.69 -10.95 -5.62
N ASP A 77 16.06 -10.45 -6.80
CA ASP A 77 16.26 -9.03 -7.08
C ASP A 77 14.96 -8.23 -6.90
N SER A 78 13.82 -8.77 -7.36
CA SER A 78 12.51 -8.10 -7.21
C SER A 78 12.12 -7.96 -5.75
N PHE A 79 12.39 -8.99 -4.92
CA PHE A 79 12.16 -8.90 -3.47
C PHE A 79 13.06 -7.84 -2.83
N THR A 80 14.35 -7.82 -3.18
CA THR A 80 15.31 -6.87 -2.63
C THR A 80 14.95 -5.44 -3.00
N THR A 81 14.62 -5.19 -4.28
CA THR A 81 14.16 -3.88 -4.77
C THR A 81 12.87 -3.45 -4.04
N ALA A 82 11.89 -4.35 -3.92
CA ALA A 82 10.66 -4.07 -3.20
C ALA A 82 10.91 -3.75 -1.72
N LEU A 83 11.79 -4.51 -1.05
CA LEU A 83 12.11 -4.31 0.36
C LEU A 83 12.74 -2.93 0.61
N VAL A 84 13.76 -2.57 -0.18
CA VAL A 84 14.45 -1.27 -0.03
C VAL A 84 13.47 -0.11 -0.25
N LYS A 85 12.79 -0.07 -1.40
CA LYS A 85 11.83 1.00 -1.71
C LYS A 85 10.70 1.08 -0.70
N SER A 86 10.09 -0.04 -0.33
CA SER A 86 8.99 -0.06 0.64
C SER A 86 9.43 0.36 2.04
N THR A 87 10.68 0.07 2.43
CA THR A 87 11.23 0.51 3.72
C THR A 87 11.37 2.03 3.78
N GLU A 88 11.87 2.66 2.71
CA GLU A 88 11.95 4.12 2.62
C GLU A 88 10.57 4.77 2.74
N LEU A 89 9.56 4.23 2.06
CA LEU A 89 8.18 4.71 2.11
C LEU A 89 7.54 4.50 3.49
N ALA A 90 7.82 3.38 4.15
CA ALA A 90 7.34 3.09 5.49
C ALA A 90 7.85 4.11 6.52
N MET A 91 9.09 4.58 6.38
CA MET A 91 9.63 5.63 7.26
C MET A 91 8.93 6.99 7.07
N ARG A 92 8.32 7.22 5.92
CA ARG A 92 7.60 8.47 5.59
C ARG A 92 6.13 8.46 5.96
N THR A 93 5.54 7.30 6.29
CA THR A 93 4.13 7.18 6.69
C THR A 93 3.97 6.88 8.18
N ALA A 94 2.89 7.42 8.79
CA ALA A 94 2.47 7.08 10.16
C ALA A 94 1.24 6.14 10.15
N ARG A 95 0.74 5.74 8.98
CA ARG A 95 -0.47 4.94 8.84
C ARG A 95 -0.14 3.46 8.79
N GLN A 96 -0.58 2.69 9.80
CA GLN A 96 -0.38 1.23 9.85
C GLN A 96 -0.92 0.54 8.60
N GLU A 97 -2.11 0.92 8.15
CA GLU A 97 -2.74 0.35 6.95
C GLU A 97 -1.87 0.52 5.69
N LYS A 98 -1.15 1.67 5.57
CA LYS A 98 -0.20 1.90 4.48
C LYS A 98 1.03 0.99 4.61
N MET A 99 1.55 0.81 5.83
CA MET A 99 2.66 -0.12 6.10
C MET A 99 2.26 -1.56 5.78
N ASP A 100 1.03 -1.94 6.07
CA ASP A 100 0.50 -3.27 5.74
C ASP A 100 0.48 -3.50 4.22
N TYR A 101 0.06 -2.52 3.42
CA TYR A 101 0.13 -2.63 1.95
C TYR A 101 1.56 -2.70 1.44
N LEU A 102 2.48 -1.92 1.99
CA LEU A 102 3.90 -1.96 1.64
C LEU A 102 4.52 -3.33 1.97
N ALA A 103 4.23 -3.89 3.13
CA ALA A 103 4.74 -5.20 3.53
C ALA A 103 4.15 -6.34 2.68
N ASN A 104 2.87 -6.23 2.28
CA ASN A 104 2.27 -7.14 1.32
C ASN A 104 2.95 -7.05 -0.05
N ALA A 105 3.25 -5.83 -0.52
CA ALA A 105 3.96 -5.60 -1.78
C ALA A 105 5.33 -6.28 -1.80
N VAL A 106 6.09 -6.19 -0.70
CA VAL A 106 7.39 -6.88 -0.56
C VAL A 106 7.24 -8.39 -0.71
N VAL A 107 6.29 -9.00 0.00
CA VAL A 107 6.08 -10.46 -0.07
C VAL A 107 5.55 -10.89 -1.44
N ASN A 108 4.64 -10.12 -2.02
CA ASN A 108 4.02 -10.44 -3.29
C ASN A 108 4.96 -10.21 -4.48
N SER A 109 5.98 -9.34 -4.37
CA SER A 109 7.03 -9.21 -5.39
C SER A 109 7.78 -10.53 -5.59
N TYR A 110 8.04 -11.26 -4.51
CA TYR A 110 8.63 -12.60 -4.56
C TYR A 110 7.64 -13.65 -5.10
N LYS A 111 6.42 -13.69 -4.55
CA LYS A 111 5.41 -14.72 -4.88
C LYS A 111 4.97 -14.71 -6.33
N PHE A 112 4.84 -13.52 -6.93
CA PHE A 112 4.30 -13.37 -8.29
C PHE A 112 5.38 -13.17 -9.34
N ASN A 113 6.67 -13.17 -8.98
CA ASN A 113 7.79 -12.96 -9.89
C ASN A 113 7.54 -11.78 -10.86
N ILE A 114 7.19 -10.63 -10.28
CA ILE A 114 6.81 -9.42 -11.04
C ILE A 114 8.05 -8.86 -11.74
N GLU A 115 7.90 -8.46 -13.00
CA GLU A 115 8.96 -7.76 -13.73
C GLU A 115 9.34 -6.46 -13.03
N GLU A 116 10.62 -6.13 -13.04
CA GLU A 116 11.18 -4.98 -12.31
C GLU A 116 10.52 -3.65 -12.67
N GLU A 117 10.26 -3.38 -13.95
CA GLU A 117 9.58 -2.16 -14.39
C GLU A 117 8.18 -2.05 -13.78
N LYS A 118 7.39 -3.12 -13.85
CA LYS A 118 6.05 -3.17 -13.24
C LYS A 118 6.11 -3.02 -11.72
N LEU A 119 7.08 -3.65 -11.07
CA LEU A 119 7.32 -3.55 -9.65
C LEU A 119 7.57 -2.09 -9.23
N ILE A 120 8.44 -1.39 -9.95
CA ILE A 120 8.76 0.02 -9.70
C ILE A 120 7.50 0.87 -9.83
N ILE A 121 6.75 0.72 -10.94
CA ILE A 121 5.50 1.45 -11.17
C ILE A 121 4.51 1.21 -10.02
N PHE A 122 4.34 -0.02 -9.57
CA PHE A 122 3.39 -0.34 -8.50
C PHE A 122 3.80 0.23 -7.14
N ILE A 123 5.10 0.25 -6.82
CA ILE A 123 5.58 0.87 -5.58
C ILE A 123 5.44 2.40 -5.65
N ASP A 124 5.72 3.02 -6.80
CA ASP A 124 5.55 4.47 -6.99
C ASP A 124 4.07 4.88 -6.92
N LEU A 125 3.15 4.06 -7.47
CA LEU A 125 1.71 4.25 -7.28
C LEU A 125 1.30 4.08 -5.81
N LEU A 126 1.90 3.11 -5.12
CA LEU A 126 1.65 2.93 -3.69
C LEU A 126 2.19 4.10 -2.87
N ASP A 127 3.28 4.77 -3.25
CA ASP A 127 3.71 6.04 -2.63
C ASP A 127 2.70 7.15 -2.86
N LYS A 128 2.29 7.36 -4.11
CA LYS A 128 1.33 8.39 -4.53
C LYS A 128 -0.04 8.23 -3.85
N TYR A 129 -0.54 7.01 -3.71
CA TYR A 129 -1.90 6.75 -3.29
C TYR A 129 -2.08 6.88 -1.78
N THR A 130 -3.12 7.60 -1.37
CA THR A 130 -3.62 7.61 0.00
C THR A 130 -4.46 6.34 0.26
N ILE A 131 -4.77 6.09 1.52
CA ILE A 131 -5.69 5.00 1.91
C ILE A 131 -7.04 5.11 1.19
N SER A 132 -7.53 6.33 0.98
CA SER A 132 -8.80 6.57 0.26
C SER A 132 -8.74 6.14 -1.21
N HIS A 133 -7.60 6.32 -1.91
CA HIS A 133 -7.42 5.78 -3.27
C HIS A 133 -7.60 4.27 -3.29
N ILE A 134 -6.96 3.57 -2.36
CA ILE A 134 -7.02 2.11 -2.28
C ILE A 134 -8.43 1.64 -1.90
N LYS A 135 -9.10 2.30 -0.95
CA LYS A 135 -10.50 2.00 -0.59
C LYS A 135 -11.44 2.15 -1.77
N ILE A 136 -11.34 3.24 -2.52
CA ILE A 136 -12.16 3.50 -3.71
C ILE A 136 -11.85 2.48 -4.82
N LEU A 137 -10.59 2.15 -5.05
CA LEU A 137 -10.20 1.15 -6.03
C LEU A 137 -10.73 -0.25 -5.65
N LYS A 138 -10.63 -0.64 -4.37
CA LYS A 138 -11.22 -1.88 -3.84
C LYS A 138 -12.74 -1.92 -4.03
N PHE A 139 -13.43 -0.80 -3.77
CA PHE A 139 -14.86 -0.70 -4.02
C PHE A 139 -15.17 -0.98 -5.49
N PHE A 140 -14.49 -0.33 -6.44
CA PHE A 140 -14.74 -0.53 -7.87
C PHE A 140 -14.26 -1.88 -8.43
N TYR A 141 -13.43 -2.60 -7.69
CA TYR A 141 -13.10 -3.99 -8.00
C TYR A 141 -14.29 -4.93 -7.77
N ASN A 142 -15.01 -4.77 -6.66
CA ASN A 142 -16.21 -5.55 -6.35
C ASN A 142 -17.24 -4.73 -5.55
N PRO A 143 -18.03 -3.84 -6.20
CA PRO A 143 -18.95 -2.95 -5.49
C PRO A 143 -20.00 -3.68 -4.65
N ARG A 144 -20.48 -4.85 -5.11
CA ARG A 144 -21.48 -5.63 -4.38
C ARG A 144 -21.01 -6.14 -3.01
N GLN A 145 -19.72 -6.40 -2.86
CA GLN A 145 -19.16 -6.83 -1.59
C GLN A 145 -19.30 -5.76 -0.50
N PHE A 146 -19.29 -4.49 -0.88
CA PHE A 146 -19.31 -3.35 0.05
C PHE A 146 -20.71 -2.80 0.32
N ALA A 147 -21.65 -2.99 -0.61
CA ALA A 147 -22.99 -2.41 -0.52
C ALA A 147 -23.94 -3.15 0.45
N GLY A 148 -23.49 -4.27 1.05
CA GLY A 148 -24.27 -5.02 2.06
C GLY A 148 -25.56 -5.65 1.56
N THR A 149 -26.40 -6.11 2.49
CA THR A 149 -27.69 -6.76 2.20
C THR A 149 -28.79 -5.81 1.71
N ASN A 150 -28.61 -4.50 1.87
CA ASN A 150 -29.57 -3.47 1.40
C ASN A 150 -29.49 -3.22 -0.11
N CYS A 151 -28.59 -3.89 -0.79
CA CYS A 151 -28.32 -3.78 -2.23
C CYS A 151 -29.52 -4.12 -3.12
N SER A 152 -30.52 -4.81 -2.61
CA SER A 152 -31.73 -5.23 -3.36
C SER A 152 -32.77 -4.12 -3.58
N CYS A 153 -32.57 -2.94 -3.00
CA CYS A 153 -33.51 -1.82 -3.07
C CYS A 153 -33.23 -0.85 -4.23
N TYR A 154 -32.08 -0.97 -4.91
CA TYR A 154 -31.72 -0.04 -5.99
C TYR A 154 -32.26 -0.53 -7.33
N THR A 155 -33.24 0.16 -7.87
CA THR A 155 -33.70 -0.07 -9.24
C THR A 155 -32.93 0.76 -10.25
N MET A 156 -32.57 1.99 -9.89
CA MET A 156 -31.79 2.93 -10.70
C MET A 156 -30.99 3.87 -9.80
N GLY A 157 -29.78 4.26 -10.24
CA GLY A 157 -28.92 5.20 -9.53
C GLY A 157 -27.58 5.35 -10.23
N SER A 158 -26.62 6.02 -9.57
CA SER A 158 -25.27 6.16 -10.09
C SER A 158 -24.27 5.38 -9.25
N PRO A 159 -23.16 4.91 -9.84
CA PRO A 159 -22.08 4.28 -9.08
C PRO A 159 -21.52 5.16 -7.96
N LYS A 160 -21.52 6.48 -8.18
CA LYS A 160 -21.11 7.45 -7.17
C LYS A 160 -22.04 7.45 -5.96
N THR A 161 -23.35 7.36 -6.16
CA THR A 161 -24.33 7.33 -5.06
C THR A 161 -24.04 6.15 -4.13
N ILE A 162 -23.83 4.95 -4.69
CA ILE A 162 -23.51 3.75 -3.91
C ILE A 162 -22.20 3.92 -3.13
N LEU A 163 -21.17 4.49 -3.77
CA LEU A 163 -19.90 4.73 -3.11
C LEU A 163 -20.04 5.65 -1.88
N PHE A 164 -20.81 6.73 -2.01
CA PHE A 164 -21.03 7.69 -0.91
C PHE A 164 -21.93 7.14 0.20
N GLU A 165 -22.75 6.14 -0.06
CA GLU A 165 -23.46 5.41 0.98
C GLU A 165 -22.53 4.47 1.77
N VAL A 166 -21.54 3.87 1.09
CA VAL A 166 -20.52 3.02 1.73
C VAL A 166 -19.50 3.85 2.51
N TYR A 167 -19.16 5.03 2.00
CA TYR A 167 -18.16 5.94 2.58
C TYR A 167 -18.73 7.35 2.76
N PRO A 168 -19.66 7.56 3.72
CA PRO A 168 -20.34 8.83 3.92
C PRO A 168 -19.40 9.97 4.39
N GLU A 169 -18.25 9.61 4.95
CA GLU A 169 -17.20 10.54 5.39
C GLU A 169 -16.37 11.13 4.25
N LEU A 170 -16.57 10.64 3.02
CA LEU A 170 -15.73 11.03 1.89
C LEU A 170 -16.17 12.40 1.37
N ASP A 171 -15.26 13.38 1.41
CA ASP A 171 -15.48 14.69 0.81
C ASP A 171 -15.57 14.60 -0.72
N ASN A 172 -16.51 15.35 -1.32
CA ASN A 172 -16.80 15.26 -2.75
C ASN A 172 -15.66 15.78 -3.65
N GLU A 173 -14.99 16.86 -3.23
CA GLU A 173 -13.86 17.44 -3.99
C GLU A 173 -12.63 16.53 -3.90
N ILE A 174 -12.36 15.99 -2.71
CA ILE A 174 -11.29 15.03 -2.49
C ILE A 174 -11.58 13.74 -3.27
N PHE A 175 -12.82 13.26 -3.25
CA PHE A 175 -13.23 12.10 -4.06
C PHE A 175 -12.95 12.31 -5.54
N LYS A 176 -13.37 13.48 -6.10
CA LYS A 176 -13.15 13.79 -7.50
C LYS A 176 -11.67 13.74 -7.85
N LYS A 177 -10.82 14.36 -7.03
CA LYS A 177 -9.36 14.35 -7.22
C LYS A 177 -8.80 12.91 -7.20
N ILE A 178 -9.19 12.11 -6.21
CA ILE A 178 -8.77 10.72 -6.08
C ILE A 178 -9.20 9.89 -7.29
N TYR A 179 -10.45 10.05 -7.72
CA TYR A 179 -10.99 9.28 -8.83
C TYR A 179 -10.35 9.68 -10.18
N ASP A 180 -10.10 10.97 -10.37
CA ASP A 180 -9.36 11.47 -11.55
C ASP A 180 -7.93 10.90 -11.58
N ASP A 181 -7.24 10.81 -10.43
CA ASP A 181 -5.92 10.17 -10.35
C ASP A 181 -5.99 8.69 -10.73
N LEU A 182 -6.94 7.92 -10.18
CA LEU A 182 -7.13 6.51 -10.51
C LEU A 182 -7.45 6.30 -12.01
N TYR A 183 -8.20 7.21 -12.62
CA TYR A 183 -8.53 7.13 -14.04
C TYR A 183 -7.30 7.44 -14.91
N VAL A 184 -6.57 8.52 -14.60
CA VAL A 184 -5.35 8.93 -15.34
C VAL A 184 -4.26 7.88 -15.25
N ASP A 185 -4.10 7.24 -14.07
CA ASP A 185 -3.13 6.16 -13.87
C ASP A 185 -3.59 4.82 -14.49
N GLY A 186 -4.77 4.79 -15.14
CA GLY A 186 -5.29 3.59 -15.81
C GLY A 186 -5.77 2.48 -14.86
N MET A 187 -6.04 2.80 -13.59
CA MET A 187 -6.53 1.83 -12.60
C MET A 187 -8.01 1.52 -12.78
N VAL A 188 -8.78 2.47 -13.31
CA VAL A 188 -10.22 2.35 -13.59
C VAL A 188 -10.53 2.70 -15.05
N ASN A 189 -11.57 2.10 -15.62
CA ASN A 189 -11.93 2.21 -17.04
C ASN A 189 -13.07 3.20 -17.33
N THR A 190 -13.67 3.80 -16.29
CA THR A 190 -14.84 4.68 -16.42
C THR A 190 -14.45 6.06 -15.90
N LYS A 191 -14.68 7.12 -16.68
CA LYS A 191 -14.36 8.49 -16.27
C LYS A 191 -15.48 9.14 -15.47
N ASP A 192 -16.72 8.96 -15.90
CA ASP A 192 -17.90 9.59 -15.29
C ASP A 192 -18.71 8.56 -14.51
N LEU A 193 -18.93 8.85 -13.22
CA LEU A 193 -19.69 8.02 -12.30
C LEU A 193 -21.08 8.59 -11.95
N ASN A 194 -21.46 9.74 -12.55
CA ASN A 194 -22.74 10.38 -12.26
C ASN A 194 -23.87 9.89 -13.16
N ILE A 195 -23.58 9.03 -14.13
CA ILE A 195 -24.56 8.52 -15.08
C ILE A 195 -25.53 7.57 -14.35
N THR A 196 -26.82 7.83 -14.48
CA THR A 196 -27.86 6.93 -13.95
C THR A 196 -27.86 5.63 -14.70
N MET A 197 -27.81 4.52 -13.99
CA MET A 197 -27.71 3.16 -14.52
C MET A 197 -28.71 2.24 -13.81
N THR A 198 -28.96 1.09 -14.43
CA THR A 198 -29.68 -0.02 -13.79
C THR A 198 -28.82 -0.62 -12.67
N ASP A 199 -29.42 -1.47 -11.84
CA ASP A 199 -28.70 -2.21 -10.76
C ASP A 199 -27.41 -2.87 -11.27
N SER A 200 -27.47 -3.60 -12.36
CA SER A 200 -26.27 -4.25 -12.93
C SER A 200 -25.18 -3.26 -13.36
N GLY A 201 -25.56 -2.10 -13.87
CA GLY A 201 -24.61 -1.04 -14.24
C GLY A 201 -24.01 -0.33 -13.04
N MET A 202 -24.78 -0.05 -12.00
CA MET A 202 -24.30 0.58 -10.77
C MET A 202 -23.22 -0.26 -10.06
N PHE A 203 -23.43 -1.57 -10.02
CA PHE A 203 -22.52 -2.52 -9.35
C PHE A 203 -21.52 -3.20 -10.29
N ALA A 204 -21.41 -2.72 -11.53
CA ALA A 204 -20.40 -3.24 -12.45
C ALA A 204 -18.98 -2.94 -11.95
N LYS A 205 -18.09 -3.94 -12.10
CA LYS A 205 -16.67 -3.78 -11.89
C LYS A 205 -16.12 -2.70 -12.84
N ARG A 206 -15.29 -1.79 -12.31
CA ARG A 206 -14.69 -0.68 -13.07
C ARG A 206 -13.17 -0.63 -13.02
N THR A 207 -12.53 -1.57 -12.34
CA THR A 207 -11.09 -1.68 -12.38
C THR A 207 -10.63 -2.25 -13.73
N THR A 208 -9.49 -1.80 -14.20
CA THR A 208 -8.78 -2.38 -15.36
C THR A 208 -8.01 -3.63 -14.94
N SER A 209 -7.41 -4.35 -15.90
CA SER A 209 -6.47 -5.43 -15.58
C SER A 209 -5.28 -4.93 -14.75
N LEU A 210 -4.76 -3.73 -15.06
CA LEU A 210 -3.69 -3.10 -14.30
C LEU A 210 -4.11 -2.80 -12.84
N GLY A 211 -5.33 -2.26 -12.66
CA GLY A 211 -5.89 -2.02 -11.34
C GLY A 211 -6.09 -3.30 -10.52
N ASP A 212 -6.51 -4.39 -11.18
CA ASP A 212 -6.65 -5.70 -10.55
C ASP A 212 -5.30 -6.28 -10.11
N GLU A 213 -4.29 -6.18 -10.97
CA GLU A 213 -2.94 -6.63 -10.66
C GLU A 213 -2.32 -5.82 -9.52
N PHE A 214 -2.53 -4.50 -9.54
CA PHE A 214 -2.09 -3.63 -8.45
C PHE A 214 -2.76 -4.00 -7.12
N LEU A 215 -4.09 -4.20 -7.10
CA LEU A 215 -4.79 -4.66 -5.89
C LEU A 215 -4.26 -6.01 -5.41
N ARG A 216 -4.04 -6.97 -6.31
CA ARG A 216 -3.46 -8.26 -5.95
C ARG A 216 -2.04 -8.13 -5.41
N PHE A 217 -1.26 -7.16 -5.90
CA PHE A 217 0.09 -6.88 -5.43
C PHE A 217 0.13 -6.34 -4.01
N ILE A 218 -0.83 -5.49 -3.61
CA ILE A 218 -0.86 -4.85 -2.29
C ILE A 218 -1.77 -5.55 -1.27
N LEU A 219 -2.57 -6.54 -1.69
CA LEU A 219 -3.45 -7.33 -0.83
C LEU A 219 -2.94 -8.77 -0.71
N LEU A 220 -3.11 -9.38 0.45
CA LEU A 220 -2.83 -10.80 0.71
C LEU A 220 -4.11 -11.60 0.67
#